data_5fbf78aded54dfc35026fa73d21e401b
#
_entry.id   5fbf78aded54dfc35026fa73d21e401b
#
_cell.length_a   1.000
_cell.length_b   1.000
_cell.length_c   1.000
_cell.angle_alpha   90.00
_cell.angle_beta   90.00
_cell.angle_gamma   90.00
#
_symmetry.space_group_name_H-M   'P 1'
#
loop_
_entity.id
_entity.type
_entity.pdbx_description
1 polymer ?
#
loop_
_entity_poly.entity_id
_entity_poly.type
_entity_poly.pdbx_seq_one_letter_code
_entity_poly.pdbx_strand_id
1 'polypeptide(L)'
;MMTYSLNTIVLEPVLKNKPKNAVILCHGYGGDGKDISILANYWRAHLPETIFICPDAPEKCVASPTGFQWFDLMDQTPEQVLAKSLVAENKLNKLIDEVKEKNNLX
;
A
#
# COMPACT_ATOMS: atom_id res chain seq x y z
N MET A 1 -19.88 3.53 2.56
CA MET A 1 -18.65 3.23 1.80
C MET A 1 -17.52 2.84 2.73
N MET A 2 -16.86 1.77 2.41
CA MET A 2 -15.77 1.28 3.24
C MET A 2 -14.45 1.94 2.89
N THR A 3 -13.71 2.31 3.92
CA THR A 3 -12.37 2.84 3.73
C THR A 3 -11.35 1.87 4.31
N TYR A 4 -10.13 2.00 3.86
CA TYR A 4 -9.05 1.19 4.39
C TYR A 4 -8.36 1.90 5.55
N SER A 5 -7.65 1.12 6.35
CA SER A 5 -6.95 1.68 7.51
C SER A 5 -5.78 2.57 7.12
N LEU A 6 -5.24 2.38 5.91
CA LEU A 6 -4.24 3.30 5.35
C LEU A 6 -4.89 4.07 4.21
N ASN A 7 -4.43 5.30 4.03
CA ASN A 7 -4.90 6.11 2.91
C ASN A 7 -4.40 5.49 1.61
N THR A 8 -5.29 5.14 0.69
CA THR A 8 -4.93 4.39 -0.50
C THR A 8 -5.45 5.02 -1.77
N ILE A 9 -4.70 4.83 -2.85
CA ILE A 9 -5.20 5.00 -4.21
C ILE A 9 -5.65 3.63 -4.68
N VAL A 10 -6.87 3.54 -5.16
CA VAL A 10 -7.44 2.28 -5.63
C VAL A 10 -7.72 2.38 -7.11
N LEU A 11 -7.21 1.43 -7.88
CA LEU A 11 -7.52 1.32 -9.30
C LEU A 11 -8.36 0.07 -9.50
N GLU A 12 -9.62 0.28 -9.87
CA GLU A 12 -10.56 -0.81 -10.07
C GLU A 12 -10.17 -1.64 -11.30
N PRO A 13 -10.61 -2.90 -11.37
CA PRO A 13 -10.33 -3.71 -12.55
C PRO A 13 -10.81 -3.04 -13.83
N VAL A 14 -10.04 -3.20 -14.91
CA VAL A 14 -10.41 -2.66 -16.21
C VAL A 14 -11.74 -3.28 -16.66
N LEU A 15 -11.87 -4.59 -16.50
CA LEU A 15 -13.16 -5.25 -16.73
C LEU A 15 -14.01 -5.04 -15.48
N LYS A 16 -14.86 -4.14 -15.45
CA LYS A 16 -15.56 -3.65 -14.28
C LYS A 16 -16.40 -4.70 -13.57
N ASN A 17 -15.84 -5.87 -13.44
CA ASN A 17 -16.40 -6.98 -12.68
C ASN A 17 -15.78 -7.02 -11.31
N LYS A 18 -16.28 -7.91 -10.47
CA LYS A 18 -15.66 -8.19 -9.21
C LYS A 18 -14.22 -8.65 -9.45
N PRO A 19 -13.23 -8.08 -8.75
CA PRO A 19 -11.85 -8.49 -8.99
C PRO A 19 -11.62 -9.94 -8.62
N LYS A 20 -10.77 -10.59 -9.39
CA LYS A 20 -10.38 -11.97 -9.12
C LYS A 20 -9.09 -12.03 -8.31
N ASN A 21 -8.33 -10.95 -8.31
CA ASN A 21 -7.14 -10.87 -7.47
C ASN A 21 -6.82 -9.43 -7.20
N ALA A 22 -5.88 -9.22 -6.29
CA ALA A 22 -5.47 -7.89 -5.90
C ALA A 22 -3.95 -7.82 -5.89
N VAL A 23 -3.44 -6.65 -6.28
CA VAL A 23 -2.03 -6.35 -6.17
C VAL A 23 -1.89 -5.13 -5.27
N ILE A 24 -1.07 -5.25 -4.25
CA ILE A 24 -0.80 -4.14 -3.33
C ILE A 24 0.61 -3.66 -3.62
N LEU A 25 0.73 -2.38 -4.00
CA LEU A 25 2.01 -1.78 -4.34
C LEU A 25 2.44 -0.85 -3.22
N CYS A 26 3.57 -1.17 -2.62
CA CYS A 26 4.11 -0.38 -1.52
C CYS A 26 5.24 0.50 -2.04
N HIS A 27 5.13 1.81 -1.77
CA HIS A 27 6.15 2.74 -2.21
C HIS A 27 7.37 2.67 -1.30
N GLY A 28 8.46 3.29 -1.75
CA GLY A 28 9.67 3.35 -0.96
C GLY A 28 9.69 4.52 0.03
N TYR A 29 10.78 4.62 0.76
CA TYR A 29 10.99 5.68 1.75
C TYR A 29 10.89 7.04 1.08
N GLY A 30 10.02 7.88 1.60
CA GLY A 30 9.82 9.22 1.06
C GLY A 30 8.86 9.33 -0.11
N GLY A 31 8.29 8.19 -0.54
CA GLY A 31 7.32 8.20 -1.63
C GLY A 31 5.89 8.25 -1.13
N ASP A 32 4.96 7.89 -1.99
CA ASP A 32 3.54 7.83 -1.61
C ASP A 32 2.79 6.91 -2.57
N GLY A 33 1.53 6.66 -2.23
CA GLY A 33 0.69 5.80 -3.05
C GLY A 33 0.42 6.38 -4.42
N LYS A 34 0.33 7.70 -4.52
CA LYS A 34 0.09 8.34 -5.80
C LYS A 34 1.24 8.07 -6.77
N ASP A 35 2.47 8.17 -6.31
CA ASP A 35 3.62 7.91 -7.16
C ASP A 35 3.66 6.47 -7.62
N ILE A 36 3.45 5.52 -6.70
CA ILE A 36 3.53 4.12 -7.09
C ILE A 36 2.34 3.71 -7.95
N SER A 37 1.24 4.44 -7.89
CA SER A 37 0.07 4.13 -8.70
C SER A 37 0.34 4.31 -10.19
N ILE A 38 1.40 5.03 -10.55
CA ILE A 38 1.78 5.15 -11.95
C ILE A 38 2.12 3.76 -12.51
N LEU A 39 2.82 2.93 -11.73
CA LEU A 39 3.08 1.55 -12.15
C LEU A 39 1.78 0.77 -12.28
N ALA A 40 0.86 0.96 -11.35
CA ALA A 40 -0.40 0.24 -11.41
C ALA A 40 -1.18 0.59 -12.67
N ASN A 41 -1.19 1.87 -13.05
CA ASN A 41 -1.85 2.29 -14.28
C ASN A 41 -1.23 1.60 -15.51
N TYR A 42 0.08 1.44 -15.47
CA TYR A 42 0.78 0.80 -16.57
C TYR A 42 0.38 -0.67 -16.69
N TRP A 43 0.25 -1.36 -15.55
CA TRP A 43 0.04 -2.79 -15.54
C TRP A 43 -1.41 -3.21 -15.65
N ARG A 44 -2.34 -2.32 -15.33
CA ARG A 44 -3.74 -2.75 -15.20
C ARG A 44 -4.35 -3.22 -16.51
N ALA A 45 -3.86 -2.73 -17.64
CA ALA A 45 -4.36 -3.19 -18.93
C ALA A 45 -3.96 -4.64 -19.20
N HIS A 46 -2.85 -5.07 -18.60
CA HIS A 46 -2.38 -6.46 -18.75
C HIS A 46 -2.98 -7.39 -17.70
N LEU A 47 -3.63 -6.83 -16.69
CA LEU A 47 -4.23 -7.60 -15.60
C LEU A 47 -5.66 -7.09 -15.41
N PRO A 48 -6.54 -7.37 -16.38
CA PRO A 48 -7.83 -6.67 -16.41
C PRO A 48 -8.81 -7.06 -15.32
N GLU A 49 -8.55 -8.15 -14.59
CA GLU A 49 -9.42 -8.57 -13.49
C GLU A 49 -8.81 -8.31 -12.13
N THR A 50 -7.79 -7.48 -12.08
CA THR A 50 -7.05 -7.20 -10.86
C THR A 50 -7.41 -5.81 -10.33
N ILE A 51 -7.66 -5.72 -9.02
CA ILE A 51 -7.76 -4.43 -8.35
C ILE A 51 -6.37 -4.09 -7.81
N PHE A 52 -5.95 -2.83 -8.00
CA PHE A 52 -4.65 -2.38 -7.53
C PHE A 52 -4.85 -1.44 -6.35
N ILE A 53 -4.12 -1.70 -5.28
CA ILE A 53 -4.21 -0.96 -4.03
C ILE A 53 -2.83 -0.34 -3.78
N CYS A 54 -2.79 0.99 -3.72
CA CYS A 54 -1.53 1.71 -3.58
C CYS A 54 -1.60 2.58 -2.33
N PRO A 55 -1.23 2.03 -1.17
CA PRO A 55 -1.35 2.79 0.07
C PRO A 55 -0.22 3.78 0.28
N ASP A 56 -0.53 4.87 0.99
CA ASP A 56 0.50 5.67 1.65
C ASP A 56 0.96 4.90 2.88
N ALA A 57 2.25 4.93 3.14
CA ALA A 57 2.76 4.38 4.39
C ALA A 57 2.18 5.18 5.56
N PRO A 58 2.21 4.60 6.77
CA PRO A 58 1.43 5.18 7.87
C PRO A 58 2.00 6.45 8.48
N GLU A 59 3.27 6.78 8.23
CA GLU A 59 3.90 7.93 8.89
C GLU A 59 4.37 8.93 7.86
N LYS A 60 4.36 10.20 8.23
CA LYS A 60 5.01 11.22 7.40
C LYS A 60 6.52 11.01 7.44
N CYS A 61 7.17 11.15 6.29
CA CYS A 61 8.60 10.90 6.22
C CYS A 61 9.38 12.06 6.82
N VAL A 62 10.31 11.74 7.71
CA VAL A 62 11.12 12.78 8.33
C VAL A 62 12.09 13.42 7.34
N ALA A 63 12.47 12.67 6.30
CA ALA A 63 13.44 13.14 5.32
C ALA A 63 12.81 13.80 4.12
N SER A 64 11.48 13.76 3.99
CA SER A 64 10.79 14.30 2.82
C SER A 64 9.49 14.94 3.29
N PRO A 65 9.32 16.25 3.09
CA PRO A 65 8.14 16.91 3.65
C PRO A 65 6.83 16.51 3.01
N THR A 66 6.86 15.93 1.82
CA THR A 66 5.63 15.56 1.13
C THR A 66 5.42 14.05 1.02
N GLY A 67 6.36 13.26 1.54
CA GLY A 67 6.29 11.82 1.40
C GLY A 67 6.00 11.12 2.71
N PHE A 68 5.97 9.79 2.62
CA PHE A 68 5.63 8.94 3.76
C PHE A 68 6.69 7.89 3.97
N GLN A 69 6.64 7.26 5.13
CA GLN A 69 7.61 6.23 5.48
C GLN A 69 6.89 5.09 6.19
N TRP A 70 7.34 3.89 5.95
CA TRP A 70 6.85 2.73 6.67
C TRP A 70 7.38 2.73 8.09
N PHE A 71 8.62 3.14 8.24
CA PHE A 71 9.22 3.47 9.54
C PHE A 71 10.45 4.33 9.29
N ASP A 72 10.88 5.01 10.35
CA ASP A 72 12.00 5.93 10.25
C ASP A 72 13.30 5.16 10.08
N LEU A 73 14.09 5.55 9.09
CA LEU A 73 15.39 4.92 8.82
C LEU A 73 16.57 5.73 9.36
N MET A 74 16.31 6.88 9.99
CA MET A 74 17.37 7.77 10.42
C MET A 74 17.81 7.44 11.84
N ASP A 75 19.14 7.32 12.03
CA ASP A 75 19.73 7.16 13.36
C ASP A 75 19.15 6.01 14.16
N GLN A 76 18.97 4.86 13.52
CA GLN A 76 18.34 3.71 14.15
C GLN A 76 19.35 2.64 14.47
N THR A 77 19.21 2.02 15.65
CA THR A 77 19.95 0.78 15.93
C THR A 77 19.28 -0.39 15.21
N PRO A 78 20.00 -1.51 15.03
CA PRO A 78 19.35 -2.68 14.41
C PRO A 78 18.13 -3.15 15.19
N GLU A 79 18.15 -3.07 16.51
CA GLU A 79 17.01 -3.46 17.34
C GLU A 79 15.81 -2.54 17.07
N GLN A 80 16.07 -1.24 16.92
CA GLN A 80 14.99 -0.29 16.63
C GLN A 80 14.40 -0.54 15.24
N VAL A 81 15.27 -0.83 14.26
CA VAL A 81 14.78 -1.12 12.91
C VAL A 81 13.88 -2.35 12.94
N LEU A 82 14.31 -3.39 13.65
CA LEU A 82 13.49 -4.60 13.75
C LEU A 82 12.15 -4.32 14.40
N ALA A 83 12.16 -3.61 15.52
CA ALA A 83 10.90 -3.32 16.23
C ALA A 83 9.95 -2.51 15.39
N LYS A 84 10.47 -1.48 14.70
CA LYS A 84 9.62 -0.62 13.89
C LYS A 84 9.13 -1.31 12.64
N SER A 85 9.95 -2.21 12.08
CA SER A 85 9.51 -2.95 10.90
C SER A 85 8.38 -3.90 11.25
N LEU A 86 8.37 -4.45 12.46
CA LEU A 86 7.28 -5.32 12.88
C LEU A 86 5.97 -4.54 13.03
N VAL A 87 6.05 -3.32 13.54
CA VAL A 87 4.86 -2.46 13.62
C VAL A 87 4.34 -2.15 12.22
N ALA A 88 5.24 -1.80 11.30
CA ALA A 88 4.84 -1.52 9.92
C ALA A 88 4.23 -2.74 9.26
N GLU A 89 4.82 -3.91 9.51
CA GLU A 89 4.31 -5.16 8.96
C GLU A 89 2.88 -5.43 9.45
N ASN A 90 2.62 -5.17 10.73
CA ASN A 90 1.28 -5.36 11.27
C ASN A 90 0.27 -4.45 10.59
N LYS A 91 0.66 -3.20 10.32
CA LYS A 91 -0.24 -2.27 9.64
C LYS A 91 -0.50 -2.70 8.20
N LEU A 92 0.51 -3.20 7.53
CA LEU A 92 0.35 -3.70 6.17
C LEU A 92 -0.52 -4.94 6.17
N ASN A 93 -0.32 -5.86 7.11
CA ASN A 93 -1.13 -7.06 7.19
C ASN A 93 -2.59 -6.73 7.44
N LYS A 94 -2.86 -5.71 8.24
CA LYS A 94 -4.23 -5.27 8.44
C LYS A 94 -4.84 -4.80 7.14
N LEU A 95 -4.09 -4.03 6.35
CA LEU A 95 -4.57 -3.59 5.05
C LEU A 95 -4.84 -4.78 4.13
N ILE A 96 -3.94 -5.76 4.12
CA ILE A 96 -4.13 -6.94 3.27
C ILE A 96 -5.42 -7.65 3.64
N ASP A 97 -5.66 -7.81 4.93
CA ASP A 97 -6.90 -8.46 5.38
C ASP A 97 -8.12 -7.65 4.95
N GLU A 98 -8.06 -6.34 5.05
CA GLU A 98 -9.17 -5.48 4.63
C GLU A 98 -9.42 -5.61 3.13
N VAL A 99 -8.36 -5.66 2.32
CA VAL A 99 -8.50 -5.81 0.88
C VAL A 99 -9.15 -7.14 0.55
N LYS A 100 -8.71 -8.21 1.20
CA LYS A 100 -9.28 -9.53 0.97
C LYS A 100 -10.76 -9.56 1.34
N GLU A 101 -11.10 -9.00 2.47
CA GLU A 101 -12.48 -9.03 2.94
C GLU A 101 -13.38 -8.17 2.07
N LYS A 102 -12.93 -6.96 1.75
CA LYS A 102 -13.75 -6.03 0.97
C LYS A 102 -14.02 -6.55 -0.43
N ASN A 103 -13.06 -7.25 -1.01
CA ASN A 103 -13.16 -7.74 -2.38
C ASN A 103 -13.49 -9.22 -2.47
N ASN A 104 -13.74 -9.87 -1.34
CA ASN A 104 -14.13 -11.27 -1.27
C ASN A 104 -13.08 -12.18 -1.90
N LEU A 105 -11.83 -11.95 -1.58
CA LEU A 105 -10.71 -12.76 -2.08
C LEU A 105 -10.26 -13.74 -1.03
N UNK A 106 -9.97 -14.98 -1.54
CA UNK A 106 -9.67 -16.02 -0.75
C UNK A 106 -8.74 -16.33 -0.44
#